data_9a3f929a879b762ef2d77d9b7a65b433
#
_entry.id   9a3f929a879b762ef2d77d9b7a65b433
#
_cell.length_a   1.000
_cell.length_b   1.000
_cell.length_c   1.000
_cell.angle_alpha   90.00
_cell.angle_beta   90.00
_cell.angle_gamma   90.00
#
_symmetry.space_group_name_H-M   'P 1'
#
loop_
_entity.id
_entity.type
_entity.pdbx_description
1 polymer ?
#
loop_
_entity_poly.entity_id
_entity_poly.type
_entity_poly.pdbx_seq_one_letter_code
_entity_poly.pdbx_strand_id
1 'polypeptide(L)'
;MLIAGFVIWSTGNVRSTILHSAFNKTINLQSIQVGIMQKKIVLFGAGKSATCLIDYLLRECADNQWTLLLADNNLALAQSKIGNSSVAKAVSVNVENADERSSLISEASIVISLLPPALHYLVAADCVAFDKNLLTASYVDNNIRKLAPAIEEKNLLFLCEMGLDPGIDHMSAMQIIHKIHRAGGKITAFRSHTGGLVAPESDDTVSYTHLTLPTKRIV
;
A
#
# COMPACT_ATOMS: atom_id res chain seq x y z
N MET A 1 3.27 -20.19 17.17
CA MET A 1 1.90 -19.92 16.70
C MET A 1 1.92 -18.52 16.12
N LEU A 2 2.27 -18.41 14.83
CA LEU A 2 2.32 -17.12 14.14
C LEU A 2 0.94 -16.91 13.52
N ILE A 3 0.14 -16.12 14.20
CA ILE A 3 -1.06 -15.51 13.63
C ILE A 3 -0.54 -14.46 12.65
N ALA A 4 -1.02 -14.47 11.42
CA ALA A 4 -0.82 -13.35 10.51
C ALA A 4 -1.34 -12.10 11.22
N GLY A 5 -0.43 -11.35 11.82
CA GLY A 5 -0.78 -10.21 12.64
C GLY A 5 -1.03 -9.02 11.75
N PHE A 6 -2.29 -8.64 11.58
CA PHE A 6 -2.62 -7.27 11.28
C PHE A 6 -2.09 -6.42 12.43
N VAL A 7 -0.96 -5.76 12.23
CA VAL A 7 -0.52 -4.73 13.15
C VAL A 7 -1.19 -3.43 12.71
N ILE A 8 -2.40 -3.21 13.22
CA ILE A 8 -3.04 -1.90 13.19
C ILE A 8 -2.63 -1.19 14.47
N TRP A 9 -1.71 -0.27 14.38
CA TRP A 9 -1.41 0.65 15.46
C TRP A 9 -2.22 1.93 15.26
N SER A 10 -3.25 2.11 16.08
CA SER A 10 -3.93 3.39 16.25
C SER A 10 -3.86 3.75 17.74
N THR A 11 -2.99 4.67 18.07
CA THR A 11 -3.02 5.35 19.36
C THR A 11 -3.40 6.79 19.13
N GLY A 12 -4.62 7.12 19.50
CA GLY A 12 -5.07 8.50 19.47
C GLY A 12 -6.46 8.69 20.05
N ASN A 13 -6.56 8.79 21.38
CA ASN A 13 -7.75 9.27 22.07
C ASN A 13 -8.01 10.73 21.71
N VAL A 14 -8.96 11.01 20.85
CA VAL A 14 -9.47 12.39 20.67
C VAL A 14 -10.67 12.58 21.58
N ARG A 15 -10.46 13.15 22.75
CA ARG A 15 -11.54 13.73 23.54
C ARG A 15 -11.97 15.05 22.90
N SER A 16 -13.16 15.08 22.39
CA SER A 16 -13.88 16.29 22.01
C SER A 16 -14.22 17.10 23.26
N THR A 17 -13.58 18.24 23.43
CA THR A 17 -14.01 19.25 24.40
C THR A 17 -14.53 20.43 23.61
N ILE A 18 -15.86 20.56 23.57
CA ILE A 18 -16.55 21.74 23.06
C ILE A 18 -16.37 22.88 24.08
N LEU A 19 -15.65 23.90 23.69
CA LEU A 19 -15.68 25.20 24.36
C LEU A 19 -16.31 26.21 23.41
N HIS A 20 -17.60 26.51 23.68
CA HIS A 20 -18.25 27.71 23.15
C HIS A 20 -17.72 28.91 23.93
N SER A 21 -17.03 29.79 23.27
CA SER A 21 -16.81 31.17 23.75
C SER A 21 -16.85 32.09 22.53
N ALA A 22 -17.78 33.00 22.61
CA ALA A 22 -18.08 34.03 21.63
C ALA A 22 -16.89 34.93 21.37
N PHE A 23 -16.54 35.10 20.10
CA PHE A 23 -15.83 36.30 19.65
C PHE A 23 -16.30 36.68 18.27
N ASN A 24 -17.28 37.59 18.21
CA ASN A 24 -17.61 38.33 16.98
C ASN A 24 -16.42 39.23 16.65
N LYS A 25 -15.58 38.81 15.75
CA LYS A 25 -14.70 39.66 14.96
C LYS A 25 -14.94 39.31 13.50
N THR A 26 -15.47 40.26 12.75
CA THR A 26 -15.62 40.19 11.31
C THR A 26 -14.28 39.90 10.69
N ILE A 27 -13.98 38.62 10.45
CA ILE A 27 -12.80 38.21 9.73
C ILE A 27 -13.17 38.26 8.25
N ASN A 28 -12.49 39.11 7.53
CA ASN A 28 -12.60 39.24 6.09
C ASN A 28 -12.23 37.89 5.44
N LEU A 29 -13.24 37.15 4.96
CA LEU A 29 -13.11 35.79 4.40
C LEU A 29 -12.39 35.73 3.06
N GLN A 30 -11.83 36.84 2.58
CA GLN A 30 -11.18 36.90 1.27
C GLN A 30 -9.67 36.59 1.28
N SER A 31 -9.04 36.27 2.40
CA SER A 31 -7.59 36.03 2.45
C SER A 31 -7.13 34.78 3.18
N ILE A 32 -8.04 33.85 3.52
CA ILE A 32 -7.61 32.52 3.97
C ILE A 32 -7.73 31.57 2.78
N GLN A 33 -6.84 31.72 1.84
CA GLN A 33 -6.46 30.64 0.96
C GLN A 33 -5.65 29.68 1.82
N VAL A 34 -6.34 28.85 2.61
CA VAL A 34 -5.74 27.64 3.16
C VAL A 34 -5.29 26.85 1.96
N GLY A 35 -4.01 26.89 1.67
CA GLY A 35 -3.42 26.09 0.62
C GLY A 35 -3.80 24.65 0.95
N ILE A 36 -4.80 24.10 0.25
CA ILE A 36 -5.11 22.69 0.30
C ILE A 36 -3.85 22.05 -0.20
N MET A 37 -3.05 21.52 0.72
CA MET A 37 -1.84 20.79 0.35
C MET A 37 -2.30 19.60 -0.50
N GLN A 38 -2.13 19.75 -1.81
CA GLN A 38 -2.53 18.75 -2.78
C GLN A 38 -1.79 17.45 -2.46
N LYS A 39 -2.52 16.43 -2.03
CA LYS A 39 -1.92 15.14 -1.67
C LYS A 39 -1.33 14.50 -2.91
N LYS A 40 -0.09 14.03 -2.78
CA LYS A 40 0.66 13.35 -3.84
C LYS A 40 0.81 11.87 -3.48
N ILE A 41 0.28 11.00 -4.29
CA ILE A 41 0.46 9.55 -4.18
C ILE A 41 1.61 9.18 -5.11
N VAL A 42 2.63 8.49 -4.59
CA VAL A 42 3.70 7.91 -5.40
C VAL A 42 3.50 6.40 -5.45
N LEU A 43 3.29 5.87 -6.65
CA LEU A 43 3.15 4.44 -6.91
C LEU A 43 4.38 3.95 -7.70
N PHE A 44 5.16 3.07 -7.09
CA PHE A 44 6.24 2.36 -7.75
C PHE A 44 5.76 1.05 -8.35
N GLY A 45 5.97 0.87 -9.65
CA GLY A 45 5.60 -0.32 -10.42
C GLY A 45 4.33 -0.16 -11.23
N ALA A 46 4.46 -0.26 -12.57
CA ALA A 46 3.37 -0.21 -13.54
C ALA A 46 3.06 -1.58 -14.18
N GLY A 47 3.48 -2.67 -13.54
CA GLY A 47 3.31 -4.04 -14.02
C GLY A 47 1.85 -4.47 -14.21
N LYS A 48 1.64 -5.71 -14.66
CA LYS A 48 0.29 -6.25 -14.95
C LYS A 48 -0.64 -6.16 -13.73
N SER A 49 -0.13 -6.46 -12.54
CA SER A 49 -0.90 -6.44 -11.28
C SER A 49 -1.32 -5.04 -10.82
N ALA A 50 -0.64 -3.99 -11.30
CA ALA A 50 -0.95 -2.61 -10.91
C ALA A 50 -2.16 -2.01 -11.64
N THR A 51 -2.65 -2.62 -12.73
CA THR A 51 -3.65 -2.02 -13.61
C THR A 51 -4.90 -1.58 -12.88
N CYS A 52 -5.53 -2.49 -12.13
CA CYS A 52 -6.78 -2.16 -11.41
C CYS A 52 -6.56 -1.08 -10.33
N LEU A 53 -5.40 -1.10 -9.66
CA LEU A 53 -5.07 -0.08 -8.67
C LEU A 53 -4.83 1.28 -9.33
N ILE A 54 -4.15 1.33 -10.47
CA ILE A 54 -3.93 2.57 -11.21
C ILE A 54 -5.28 3.17 -11.64
N ASP A 55 -6.17 2.37 -12.23
CA ASP A 55 -7.51 2.81 -12.63
C ASP A 55 -8.34 3.34 -11.45
N TYR A 56 -8.23 2.69 -10.29
CA TYR A 56 -8.86 3.15 -9.07
C TYR A 56 -8.27 4.48 -8.60
N LEU A 57 -6.93 4.59 -8.52
CA LEU A 57 -6.25 5.80 -8.07
C LEU A 57 -6.49 7.00 -8.99
N LEU A 58 -6.62 6.79 -10.31
CA LEU A 58 -6.94 7.85 -11.25
C LEU A 58 -8.31 8.49 -10.94
N ARG A 59 -9.32 7.67 -10.62
CA ARG A 59 -10.65 8.16 -10.21
C ARG A 59 -10.59 8.89 -8.89
N GLU A 60 -9.98 8.27 -7.86
CA GLU A 60 -9.87 8.88 -6.52
C GLU A 60 -9.09 10.20 -6.56
N CYS A 61 -8.02 10.27 -7.36
CA CYS A 61 -7.25 11.49 -7.53
C CYS A 61 -8.06 12.61 -8.20
N ALA A 62 -8.90 12.26 -9.19
CA ALA A 62 -9.77 13.22 -9.84
C ALA A 62 -10.84 13.76 -8.88
N ASP A 63 -11.50 12.88 -8.14
CA ASP A 63 -12.59 13.22 -7.22
C ASP A 63 -12.10 14.02 -6.01
N ASN A 64 -10.88 13.77 -5.55
CA ASN A 64 -10.32 14.39 -4.35
C ASN A 64 -9.28 15.48 -4.63
N GLN A 65 -9.02 15.82 -5.88
CA GLN A 65 -7.98 16.79 -6.28
C GLN A 65 -6.57 16.38 -5.82
N TRP A 66 -6.28 15.08 -5.79
CA TRP A 66 -4.95 14.55 -5.51
C TRP A 66 -4.17 14.35 -6.83
N THR A 67 -2.89 14.09 -6.69
CA THR A 67 -2.02 13.75 -7.83
C THR A 67 -1.43 12.36 -7.66
N LEU A 68 -1.39 11.60 -8.76
CA LEU A 68 -0.72 10.31 -8.85
C LEU A 68 0.60 10.47 -9.62
N LEU A 69 1.71 10.09 -9.00
CA LEU A 69 2.98 9.93 -9.66
C LEU A 69 3.26 8.42 -9.84
N LEU A 70 3.17 7.95 -11.08
CA LEU A 70 3.43 6.55 -11.43
C LEU A 70 4.88 6.40 -11.87
N ALA A 71 5.68 5.72 -11.05
CA ALA A 71 7.11 5.53 -11.23
C ALA A 71 7.42 4.08 -11.66
N ASP A 72 8.06 3.92 -12.80
CA ASP A 72 8.50 2.63 -13.33
C ASP A 72 9.79 2.82 -14.13
N ASN A 73 10.61 1.78 -14.28
CA ASN A 73 11.78 1.84 -15.15
C ASN A 73 11.41 1.95 -16.63
N ASN A 74 10.22 1.47 -16.99
CA ASN A 74 9.64 1.57 -18.33
C ASN A 74 8.64 2.71 -18.41
N LEU A 75 9.13 3.90 -18.79
CA LEU A 75 8.29 5.09 -18.93
C LEU A 75 7.11 4.89 -19.90
N ALA A 76 7.33 4.20 -21.01
CA ALA A 76 6.28 3.97 -22.01
C ALA A 76 5.14 3.11 -21.44
N LEU A 77 5.49 2.09 -20.64
CA LEU A 77 4.51 1.27 -19.92
C LEU A 77 3.72 2.13 -18.91
N ALA A 78 4.42 2.90 -18.07
CA ALA A 78 3.77 3.78 -17.10
C ALA A 78 2.85 4.80 -17.80
N GLN A 79 3.31 5.42 -18.88
CA GLN A 79 2.51 6.35 -19.67
C GLN A 79 1.26 5.70 -20.28
N SER A 80 1.39 4.49 -20.79
CA SER A 80 0.24 3.74 -21.35
C SER A 80 -0.84 3.44 -20.31
N LYS A 81 -0.45 3.26 -19.04
CA LYS A 81 -1.37 2.97 -17.93
C LYS A 81 -2.15 4.18 -17.45
N ILE A 82 -1.54 5.36 -17.45
CA ILE A 82 -2.22 6.60 -17.04
C ILE A 82 -2.93 7.31 -18.19
N GLY A 83 -2.59 6.98 -19.45
CA GLY A 83 -3.14 7.62 -20.63
C GLY A 83 -2.91 9.14 -20.63
N ASN A 84 -3.98 9.90 -20.96
CA ASN A 84 -3.99 11.36 -20.97
C ASN A 84 -4.58 11.97 -19.68
N SER A 85 -4.45 11.26 -18.54
CA SER A 85 -4.99 11.76 -17.28
C SER A 85 -4.32 13.07 -16.85
N SER A 86 -5.12 14.07 -16.48
CA SER A 86 -4.64 15.36 -15.96
C SER A 86 -4.20 15.29 -14.49
N VAL A 87 -4.60 14.24 -13.77
CA VAL A 87 -4.28 14.05 -12.34
C VAL A 87 -3.11 13.11 -12.10
N ALA A 88 -2.52 12.57 -13.18
CA ALA A 88 -1.41 11.62 -13.07
C ALA A 88 -0.24 12.01 -13.96
N LYS A 89 0.96 11.64 -13.52
CA LYS A 89 2.21 11.79 -14.27
C LYS A 89 3.00 10.49 -14.21
N ALA A 90 3.47 10.00 -15.36
CA ALA A 90 4.42 8.91 -15.44
C ALA A 90 5.84 9.44 -15.32
N VAL A 91 6.69 8.72 -14.60
CA VAL A 91 8.12 9.05 -14.41
C VAL A 91 8.96 7.79 -14.60
N SER A 92 10.03 7.91 -15.37
CA SER A 92 11.05 6.87 -15.42
C SER A 92 11.91 6.95 -14.17
N VAL A 93 12.11 5.82 -13.50
CA VAL A 93 12.96 5.73 -12.31
C VAL A 93 13.67 4.39 -12.25
N ASN A 94 14.98 4.44 -11.99
CA ASN A 94 15.67 3.26 -11.50
C ASN A 94 15.56 3.21 -9.98
N VAL A 95 14.76 2.30 -9.46
CA VAL A 95 14.53 2.17 -8.00
C VAL A 95 15.81 1.84 -7.23
N GLU A 96 16.81 1.25 -7.85
CA GLU A 96 18.11 1.00 -7.22
C GLU A 96 18.95 2.28 -7.09
N ASN A 97 18.67 3.31 -7.90
CA ASN A 97 19.29 4.63 -7.75
C ASN A 97 18.65 5.36 -6.56
N ALA A 98 19.44 5.57 -5.52
CA ALA A 98 18.97 6.18 -4.27
C ALA A 98 18.48 7.62 -4.46
N ASP A 99 19.17 8.42 -5.28
CA ASP A 99 18.84 9.84 -5.48
C ASP A 99 17.51 10.00 -6.24
N GLU A 100 17.30 9.19 -7.29
CA GLU A 100 16.05 9.20 -8.03
C GLU A 100 14.88 8.77 -7.15
N ARG A 101 15.04 7.67 -6.40
CA ARG A 101 14.01 7.10 -5.54
C ARG A 101 13.66 8.05 -4.38
N SER A 102 14.67 8.56 -3.67
CA SER A 102 14.48 9.44 -2.53
C SER A 102 13.84 10.78 -2.91
N SER A 103 14.20 11.32 -4.08
CA SER A 103 13.58 12.54 -4.61
C SER A 103 12.07 12.39 -4.75
N LEU A 104 11.58 11.25 -5.31
CA LEU A 104 10.15 10.99 -5.46
C LEU A 104 9.46 10.77 -4.11
N ILE A 105 10.09 10.02 -3.20
CA ILE A 105 9.53 9.68 -1.89
C ILE A 105 9.42 10.92 -1.00
N SER A 106 10.43 11.80 -1.01
CA SER A 106 10.44 13.01 -0.18
C SER A 106 9.22 13.92 -0.43
N GLU A 107 8.74 13.97 -1.66
CA GLU A 107 7.58 14.77 -2.06
C GLU A 107 6.22 14.06 -1.85
N ALA A 108 6.23 12.77 -1.54
CA ALA A 108 5.01 11.99 -1.41
C ALA A 108 4.24 12.34 -0.13
N SER A 109 2.91 12.28 -0.20
CA SER A 109 2.03 12.21 0.97
C SER A 109 1.88 10.75 1.44
N ILE A 110 1.86 9.82 0.48
CA ILE A 110 1.83 8.38 0.72
C ILE A 110 2.56 7.66 -0.42
N VAL A 111 3.21 6.55 -0.09
CA VAL A 111 3.94 5.73 -1.05
C VAL A 111 3.29 4.35 -1.15
N ILE A 112 3.13 3.87 -2.37
CA ILE A 112 2.65 2.52 -2.67
C ILE A 112 3.73 1.81 -3.48
N SER A 113 4.09 0.59 -3.09
CA SER A 113 5.11 -0.19 -3.78
C SER A 113 4.53 -1.52 -4.29
N LEU A 114 4.49 -1.66 -5.62
CA LEU A 114 4.14 -2.89 -6.34
C LEU A 114 5.34 -3.44 -7.12
N LEU A 115 6.51 -3.24 -6.58
CA LEU A 115 7.79 -3.72 -7.11
C LEU A 115 7.98 -5.22 -6.84
N PRO A 116 8.97 -5.86 -7.49
CA PRO A 116 9.44 -7.18 -7.07
C PRO A 116 9.88 -7.18 -5.58
N PRO A 117 9.70 -8.31 -4.87
CA PRO A 117 9.93 -8.41 -3.41
C PRO A 117 11.28 -7.87 -2.94
N ALA A 118 12.35 -8.11 -3.70
CA ALA A 118 13.71 -7.67 -3.34
C ALA A 118 13.88 -6.14 -3.27
N LEU A 119 13.01 -5.38 -3.93
CA LEU A 119 13.14 -3.92 -4.03
C LEU A 119 12.28 -3.16 -3.01
N HIS A 120 11.32 -3.81 -2.35
CA HIS A 120 10.45 -3.13 -1.37
C HIS A 120 11.23 -2.52 -0.21
N TYR A 121 12.31 -3.19 0.25
CA TYR A 121 13.12 -2.69 1.34
C TYR A 121 13.77 -1.34 1.03
N LEU A 122 14.20 -1.12 -0.21
CA LEU A 122 14.80 0.16 -0.62
C LEU A 122 13.81 1.31 -0.46
N VAL A 123 12.58 1.09 -0.92
CA VAL A 123 11.48 2.06 -0.77
C VAL A 123 11.10 2.26 0.70
N ALA A 124 11.03 1.16 1.46
CA ALA A 124 10.70 1.18 2.88
C ALA A 124 11.71 1.98 3.71
N ALA A 125 13.00 1.79 3.46
CA ALA A 125 14.06 2.52 4.15
C ALA A 125 13.98 4.03 3.89
N ASP A 126 13.74 4.44 2.65
CA ASP A 126 13.55 5.84 2.32
C ASP A 126 12.24 6.39 2.91
N CYS A 127 11.16 5.61 2.94
CA CYS A 127 9.92 6.02 3.61
C CYS A 127 10.14 6.32 5.09
N VAL A 128 10.94 5.52 5.79
CA VAL A 128 11.34 5.80 7.18
C VAL A 128 12.18 7.06 7.26
N ALA A 129 13.14 7.25 6.34
CA ALA A 129 14.02 8.41 6.34
C ALA A 129 13.27 9.73 6.14
N PHE A 130 12.24 9.72 5.28
CA PHE A 130 11.46 10.91 4.92
C PHE A 130 10.09 11.01 5.62
N ASP A 131 9.85 10.21 6.66
CA ASP A 131 8.61 10.21 7.45
C ASP A 131 7.35 9.97 6.59
N LYS A 132 7.41 8.98 5.69
CA LYS A 132 6.31 8.65 4.77
C LYS A 132 5.65 7.32 5.12
N ASN A 133 4.33 7.29 4.97
CA ASN A 133 3.56 6.05 5.07
C ASN A 133 3.76 5.19 3.82
N LEU A 134 3.78 3.87 4.01
CA LEU A 134 4.01 2.90 2.94
C LEU A 134 2.91 1.83 2.89
N LEU A 135 2.46 1.53 1.67
CA LEU A 135 1.65 0.34 1.37
C LEU A 135 2.40 -0.57 0.40
N THR A 136 2.37 -1.88 0.64
CA THR A 136 2.95 -2.86 -0.29
C THR A 136 2.13 -4.15 -0.33
N ALA A 137 2.14 -4.82 -1.48
CA ALA A 137 1.45 -6.10 -1.69
C ALA A 137 2.24 -7.31 -1.18
N SER A 138 3.53 -7.15 -0.86
CA SER A 138 4.41 -8.25 -0.47
C SER A 138 4.36 -8.56 1.02
N TYR A 139 4.82 -9.77 1.35
CA TYR A 139 5.04 -10.21 2.72
C TYR A 139 6.03 -9.31 3.47
N VAL A 140 5.85 -9.23 4.79
CA VAL A 140 6.82 -8.58 5.68
C VAL A 140 8.05 -9.48 5.80
N ASP A 141 9.13 -9.12 5.13
CA ASP A 141 10.40 -9.82 5.23
C ASP A 141 11.21 -9.40 6.46
N ASN A 142 12.36 -10.04 6.66
CA ASN A 142 13.23 -9.76 7.80
C ASN A 142 13.85 -8.34 7.73
N ASN A 143 14.03 -7.76 6.55
CA ASN A 143 14.61 -6.43 6.41
C ASN A 143 13.57 -5.35 6.75
N ILE A 144 12.33 -5.52 6.30
CA ILE A 144 11.21 -4.65 6.73
C ILE A 144 11.01 -4.75 8.25
N ARG A 145 11.11 -5.96 8.85
CA ARG A 145 10.98 -6.13 10.31
C ARG A 145 12.04 -5.36 11.10
N LYS A 146 13.26 -5.21 10.58
CA LYS A 146 14.32 -4.43 11.23
C LYS A 146 14.00 -2.92 11.29
N LEU A 147 13.12 -2.44 10.43
CA LEU A 147 12.67 -1.04 10.44
C LEU A 147 11.57 -0.78 11.49
N ALA A 148 10.96 -1.82 12.06
CA ALA A 148 9.81 -1.68 12.98
C ALA A 148 10.04 -0.67 14.13
N PRO A 149 11.19 -0.67 14.85
CA PRO A 149 11.41 0.31 15.91
C PRO A 149 11.36 1.77 15.42
N ALA A 150 11.95 2.04 14.26
CA ALA A 150 11.95 3.39 13.69
C ALA A 150 10.58 3.80 13.14
N ILE A 151 9.80 2.84 12.60
CA ILE A 151 8.42 3.05 12.15
C ILE A 151 7.54 3.41 13.34
N GLU A 152 7.68 2.70 14.47
CA GLU A 152 6.94 2.96 15.71
C GLU A 152 7.32 4.32 16.31
N GLU A 153 8.61 4.61 16.45
CA GLU A 153 9.11 5.88 16.98
C GLU A 153 8.57 7.08 16.21
N LYS A 154 8.54 6.97 14.87
CA LYS A 154 8.05 8.03 13.99
C LYS A 154 6.53 8.01 13.77
N ASN A 155 5.81 7.09 14.41
CA ASN A 155 4.36 6.91 14.27
C ASN A 155 3.92 6.79 12.80
N LEU A 156 4.66 6.01 12.01
CA LEU A 156 4.37 5.77 10.60
C LEU A 156 3.48 4.55 10.42
N LEU A 157 2.65 4.56 9.36
CA LEU A 157 1.88 3.42 8.93
C LEU A 157 2.60 2.69 7.80
N PHE A 158 3.04 1.46 8.07
CA PHE A 158 3.49 0.53 7.03
C PHE A 158 2.47 -0.60 6.92
N LEU A 159 1.70 -0.57 5.85
CA LEU A 159 0.66 -1.56 5.57
C LEU A 159 1.16 -2.51 4.49
N CYS A 160 1.68 -3.65 4.92
CA CYS A 160 2.17 -4.70 4.04
C CYS A 160 1.09 -5.76 3.81
N GLU A 161 1.36 -6.70 2.90
CA GLU A 161 0.46 -7.84 2.64
C GLU A 161 -0.92 -7.41 2.09
N MET A 162 -0.94 -6.32 1.31
CA MET A 162 -2.16 -5.75 0.73
C MET A 162 -2.33 -6.16 -0.75
N GLY A 163 -2.08 -7.44 -1.05
CA GLY A 163 -2.23 -8.01 -2.39
C GLY A 163 -3.37 -9.02 -2.50
N LEU A 164 -3.23 -9.95 -3.44
CA LEU A 164 -4.13 -11.10 -3.58
C LEU A 164 -3.76 -12.18 -2.56
N ASP A 165 -2.50 -12.62 -2.59
CA ASP A 165 -1.83 -13.55 -1.68
C ASP A 165 -0.36 -13.10 -1.53
N PRO A 166 -0.06 -12.46 -0.40
CA PRO A 166 -0.87 -12.23 0.81
C PRO A 166 -1.83 -11.04 0.69
N GLY A 167 -3.04 -11.20 1.23
CA GLY A 167 -3.99 -10.09 1.34
C GLY A 167 -5.45 -10.54 1.29
N ILE A 168 -6.09 -10.43 0.12
CA ILE A 168 -7.53 -10.69 -0.06
C ILE A 168 -7.91 -12.11 0.33
N ASP A 169 -7.06 -13.09 0.06
CA ASP A 169 -7.25 -14.48 0.46
C ASP A 169 -7.41 -14.63 1.97
N HIS A 170 -6.52 -13.99 2.75
CA HIS A 170 -6.57 -13.98 4.21
C HIS A 170 -7.79 -13.21 4.73
N MET A 171 -8.10 -12.06 4.13
CA MET A 171 -9.26 -11.25 4.52
C MET A 171 -10.57 -12.00 4.28
N SER A 172 -10.71 -12.68 3.14
CA SER A 172 -11.89 -13.47 2.81
C SER A 172 -12.06 -14.68 3.73
N ALA A 173 -10.96 -15.37 4.05
CA ALA A 173 -10.96 -16.45 5.01
C ALA A 173 -11.40 -15.95 6.39
N MET A 174 -10.83 -14.85 6.88
CA MET A 174 -11.19 -14.28 8.17
C MET A 174 -12.62 -13.77 8.22
N GLN A 175 -13.16 -13.26 7.13
CA GLN A 175 -14.57 -12.88 7.04
C GLN A 175 -15.49 -14.07 7.32
N ILE A 176 -15.21 -15.22 6.72
CA ILE A 176 -15.98 -16.46 6.92
C ILE A 176 -15.81 -16.96 8.35
N ILE A 177 -14.59 -17.01 8.87
CA ILE A 177 -14.26 -17.43 10.24
C ILE A 177 -15.03 -16.57 11.25
N HIS A 178 -14.96 -15.25 11.11
CA HIS A 178 -15.68 -14.34 12.01
C HIS A 178 -17.21 -14.48 11.92
N LYS A 179 -17.75 -14.76 10.72
CA LYS A 179 -19.19 -15.01 10.54
C LYS A 179 -19.63 -16.24 11.29
N ILE A 180 -18.86 -17.35 11.21
CA ILE A 180 -19.16 -18.60 11.92
C ILE A 180 -19.08 -18.40 13.44
N HIS A 181 -18.02 -17.76 13.95
CA HIS A 181 -17.84 -17.51 15.38
C HIS A 181 -18.96 -16.62 15.94
N ARG A 182 -19.34 -15.55 15.22
CA ARG A 182 -20.45 -14.67 15.64
C ARG A 182 -21.81 -15.38 15.70
N ALA A 183 -21.99 -16.41 14.89
CA ALA A 183 -23.18 -17.28 14.94
C ALA A 183 -23.08 -18.36 16.02
N GLY A 184 -22.07 -18.37 16.89
CA GLY A 184 -21.84 -19.38 17.92
C GLY A 184 -21.28 -20.71 17.39
N GLY A 185 -20.87 -20.75 16.12
CA GLY A 185 -20.27 -21.92 15.50
C GLY A 185 -18.81 -22.12 15.88
N LYS A 186 -18.36 -23.38 15.77
CA LYS A 186 -16.96 -23.77 15.98
C LYS A 186 -16.37 -24.31 14.68
N ILE A 187 -15.18 -23.83 14.33
CA ILE A 187 -14.45 -24.32 13.16
C ILE A 187 -13.65 -25.55 13.57
N THR A 188 -13.93 -26.66 12.91
CA THR A 188 -13.24 -27.94 13.17
C THR A 188 -12.13 -28.21 12.16
N ALA A 189 -12.16 -27.59 10.99
CA ALA A 189 -11.12 -27.70 9.98
C ALA A 189 -11.13 -26.47 9.06
N PHE A 190 -9.96 -26.08 8.59
CA PHE A 190 -9.77 -25.06 7.56
C PHE A 190 -8.85 -25.61 6.48
N ARG A 191 -9.24 -25.45 5.23
CA ARG A 191 -8.42 -25.83 4.07
C ARG A 191 -8.43 -24.68 3.09
N SER A 192 -7.26 -24.23 2.71
CA SER A 192 -7.05 -23.24 1.65
C SER A 192 -6.24 -23.87 0.53
N HIS A 193 -6.68 -23.67 -0.70
CA HIS A 193 -6.00 -24.14 -1.89
C HIS A 193 -5.73 -22.95 -2.78
N THR A 194 -4.49 -22.81 -3.22
CA THR A 194 -4.11 -21.83 -4.22
C THR A 194 -3.38 -22.52 -5.35
N GLY A 195 -3.67 -22.12 -6.58
CA GLY A 195 -2.98 -22.56 -7.78
C GLY A 195 -2.21 -21.39 -8.35
N GLY A 196 -0.94 -21.28 -8.01
CA GLY A 196 -0.01 -20.36 -8.67
C GLY A 196 0.50 -20.99 -9.96
N LEU A 197 -0.38 -21.23 -10.92
CA LEU A 197 0.04 -21.70 -12.24
C LEU A 197 0.41 -20.48 -13.08
N VAL A 198 1.65 -20.48 -13.58
CA VAL A 198 2.07 -19.57 -14.64
C VAL A 198 1.23 -19.90 -15.86
N ALA A 199 0.63 -18.89 -16.49
CA ALA A 199 -0.10 -19.11 -17.73
C ALA A 199 0.85 -19.71 -18.79
N PRO A 200 0.40 -20.68 -19.60
CA PRO A 200 1.25 -21.33 -20.61
C PRO A 200 2.00 -20.34 -21.51
N GLU A 201 1.40 -19.19 -21.77
CA GLU A 201 1.99 -18.12 -22.58
C GLU A 201 3.10 -17.35 -21.88
N SER A 202 3.28 -17.56 -20.59
CA SER A 202 4.29 -16.89 -19.75
C SER A 202 5.37 -17.86 -19.25
N ASP A 203 5.35 -19.10 -19.73
CA ASP A 203 6.19 -20.19 -19.22
C ASP A 203 7.61 -20.22 -19.83
N ASP A 204 8.06 -19.09 -20.37
CA ASP A 204 9.33 -19.07 -21.12
C ASP A 204 10.59 -19.17 -20.28
N THR A 205 10.54 -19.17 -18.96
CA THR A 205 11.83 -19.06 -18.26
C THR A 205 11.92 -19.56 -16.84
N VAL A 206 10.92 -20.06 -16.21
CA VAL A 206 11.13 -20.48 -14.81
C VAL A 206 10.49 -21.81 -14.52
N SER A 207 11.33 -22.75 -14.33
CA SER A 207 11.13 -23.96 -13.55
C SER A 207 10.49 -23.63 -12.18
N TYR A 208 9.24 -23.25 -12.15
CA TYR A 208 8.41 -23.42 -10.96
C TYR A 208 7.96 -24.87 -10.95
N THR A 209 8.93 -25.75 -10.76
CA THR A 209 8.64 -27.11 -10.35
C THR A 209 7.89 -27.01 -9.02
N HIS A 210 6.58 -27.23 -9.10
CA HIS A 210 5.74 -27.66 -7.99
C HIS A 210 6.03 -26.97 -6.65
N LEU A 211 5.71 -25.70 -6.52
CA LEU A 211 5.37 -25.16 -5.21
C LEU A 211 3.96 -25.65 -4.84
N THR A 212 3.87 -26.92 -4.48
CA THR A 212 2.84 -27.31 -3.55
C THR A 212 3.18 -26.62 -2.25
N LEU A 213 2.56 -25.45 -2.01
CA LEU A 213 2.62 -24.84 -0.70
C LEU A 213 2.18 -25.90 0.31
N PRO A 214 2.98 -26.18 1.34
CA PRO A 214 2.59 -27.15 2.32
C PRO A 214 1.25 -26.68 2.89
N THR A 215 0.23 -27.54 2.78
CA THR A 215 -1.07 -27.30 3.37
C THR A 215 -0.85 -27.16 4.87
N LYS A 216 -0.72 -25.94 5.38
CA LYS A 216 -0.61 -25.72 6.82
C LYS A 216 -1.96 -26.05 7.43
N ARG A 217 -2.00 -27.20 8.09
CA ARG A 217 -3.12 -27.59 8.92
C ARG A 217 -3.12 -26.67 10.14
N ILE A 218 -4.03 -25.70 10.16
CA ILE A 218 -4.28 -24.90 11.37
C ILE A 218 -5.36 -25.66 12.15
N VAL A 219 -4.97 -26.26 13.25
CA VAL A 219 -5.86 -26.89 14.23
C VAL A 219 -6.28 -25.85 15.26
#